data_fe67c9c458d872a526f39fa8ac402f55
#
_entry.id   fe67c9c458d872a526f39fa8ac402f55
#
_cell.length_a   1.000
_cell.length_b   1.000
_cell.length_c   1.000
_cell.angle_alpha   90.00
_cell.angle_beta   90.00
_cell.angle_gamma   90.00
#
_symmetry.space_group_name_H-M   'P 1'
#
loop_
_entity.id
_entity.type
_entity.pdbx_description
1 polymer ?
#
loop_
_entity_poly.entity_id
_entity_poly.type
_entity_poly.pdbx_seq_one_letter_code
_entity_poly.pdbx_strand_id
1 'polypeptide(L)'
;MPRRTIKRVDRTFAFLDLCGFTAFTDQNGDADAYDVVAGFRAAVRQVAAERGVRLAKWLGDGVMMVGVEPEDLVEAVVDIECLIDQARSPLAMRAGIARGRVMLIDGDDHVGPAVILASRLCEMAEPHQVLAEKGTVTPLMTNVEERLLDSQMVRGFERPVDLVRVVPLDAHAHDLGSQRN
;
A
#
# COMPACT_ATOMS: atom_id res chain seq x y z
N MET A 1 9.82 -31.41 -24.95
CA MET A 1 8.83 -30.56 -24.27
C MET A 1 9.10 -29.12 -24.66
N PRO A 2 8.15 -28.37 -25.22
CA PRO A 2 8.36 -26.95 -25.51
C PRO A 2 8.62 -26.22 -24.20
N ARG A 3 9.67 -25.40 -24.14
CA ARG A 3 9.96 -24.51 -23.01
C ARG A 3 8.79 -23.56 -22.88
N ARG A 4 8.05 -23.62 -21.74
CA ARG A 4 7.03 -22.63 -21.42
C ARG A 4 7.71 -21.26 -21.35
N THR A 5 7.28 -20.34 -22.20
CA THR A 5 7.73 -18.95 -22.15
C THR A 5 7.06 -18.30 -20.96
N ILE A 6 7.82 -18.07 -19.88
CA ILE A 6 7.33 -17.37 -18.69
C ILE A 6 7.41 -15.88 -18.99
N LYS A 7 6.26 -15.22 -19.06
CA LYS A 7 6.20 -13.76 -19.18
C LYS A 7 6.52 -13.13 -17.81
N ARG A 8 7.54 -12.28 -17.78
CA ARG A 8 7.89 -11.48 -16.60
C ARG A 8 7.62 -10.02 -16.87
N VAL A 9 7.03 -9.35 -15.87
CA VAL A 9 6.69 -7.93 -15.92
C VAL A 9 7.24 -7.23 -14.68
N ASP A 10 7.61 -5.96 -14.82
CA ASP A 10 7.96 -5.09 -13.70
C ASP A 10 6.68 -4.40 -13.23
N ARG A 11 6.36 -4.50 -11.94
CA ARG A 11 5.14 -3.94 -11.34
C ARG A 11 5.40 -3.50 -9.92
N THR A 12 4.58 -2.56 -9.46
CA THR A 12 4.50 -2.15 -8.06
C THR A 12 3.24 -2.74 -7.45
N PHE A 13 3.36 -3.27 -6.23
CA PHE A 13 2.28 -3.92 -5.49
C PHE A 13 2.06 -3.20 -4.18
N ALA A 14 0.81 -3.05 -3.80
CA ALA A 14 0.41 -2.60 -2.49
C ALA A 14 -0.61 -3.56 -1.88
N PHE A 15 -0.40 -3.90 -0.61
CA PHE A 15 -1.39 -4.54 0.24
C PHE A 15 -1.85 -3.53 1.29
N LEU A 16 -3.15 -3.38 1.42
CA LEU A 16 -3.80 -2.52 2.40
C LEU A 16 -4.70 -3.37 3.27
N ASP A 17 -4.77 -3.07 4.55
CA ASP A 17 -5.49 -3.88 5.54
C ASP A 17 -6.02 -2.99 6.68
N LEU A 18 -7.19 -3.34 7.24
CA LEU A 18 -7.76 -2.66 8.40
C LEU A 18 -7.24 -3.28 9.70
N CYS A 19 -6.67 -2.45 10.56
CA CYS A 19 -6.11 -2.91 11.82
C CYS A 19 -7.20 -3.32 12.81
N GLY A 20 -7.13 -4.56 13.33
CA GLY A 20 -8.01 -5.02 14.40
C GLY A 20 -9.44 -5.37 13.96
N PHE A 21 -9.67 -5.61 12.68
CA PHE A 21 -11.01 -5.88 12.14
C PHE A 21 -11.71 -7.07 12.81
N THR A 22 -11.02 -8.17 13.06
CA THR A 22 -11.59 -9.34 13.74
C THR A 22 -12.11 -8.99 15.12
N ALA A 23 -11.30 -8.31 15.94
CA ALA A 23 -11.70 -7.91 17.28
C ALA A 23 -12.85 -6.88 17.25
N PHE A 24 -12.86 -5.99 16.27
CA PHE A 24 -13.93 -5.03 16.06
C PHE A 24 -15.25 -5.73 15.74
N THR A 25 -15.23 -6.72 14.84
CA THR A 25 -16.41 -7.52 14.47
C THR A 25 -16.96 -8.28 15.67
N ASP A 26 -16.10 -8.90 16.47
CA ASP A 26 -16.51 -9.63 17.67
C ASP A 26 -17.17 -8.72 18.72
N GLN A 27 -16.75 -7.47 18.81
CA GLN A 27 -17.26 -6.50 19.80
C GLN A 27 -18.51 -5.76 19.34
N ASN A 28 -18.62 -5.44 18.04
CA ASN A 28 -19.65 -4.53 17.52
C ASN A 28 -20.65 -5.24 16.60
N GLY A 29 -20.34 -6.47 16.16
CA GLY A 29 -21.21 -7.27 15.31
C GLY A 29 -21.04 -7.01 13.81
N ASP A 30 -21.73 -7.84 13.02
CA ASP A 30 -21.57 -7.90 11.57
C ASP A 30 -22.06 -6.62 10.84
N ALA A 31 -23.05 -5.94 11.37
CA ALA A 31 -23.60 -4.72 10.75
C ALA A 31 -22.56 -3.58 10.77
N ASP A 32 -21.98 -3.31 11.94
CA ASP A 32 -20.96 -2.27 12.09
C ASP A 32 -19.67 -2.66 11.31
N ALA A 33 -19.30 -3.93 11.33
CA ALA A 33 -18.16 -4.44 10.56
C ALA A 33 -18.39 -4.26 9.04
N TYR A 34 -19.60 -4.52 8.56
CA TYR A 34 -19.97 -4.29 7.16
C TYR A 34 -19.81 -2.81 6.78
N ASP A 35 -20.32 -1.89 7.60
CA ASP A 35 -20.25 -0.46 7.31
C ASP A 35 -18.81 0.03 7.23
N VAL A 36 -17.93 -0.45 8.12
CA VAL A 36 -16.50 -0.12 8.10
C VAL A 36 -15.83 -0.64 6.82
N VAL A 37 -16.05 -1.89 6.45
CA VAL A 37 -15.50 -2.46 5.20
C VAL A 37 -16.08 -1.77 3.97
N ALA A 38 -17.36 -1.44 3.96
CA ALA A 38 -18.00 -0.72 2.87
C ALA A 38 -17.38 0.67 2.66
N GLY A 39 -17.14 1.42 3.73
CA GLY A 39 -16.45 2.70 3.72
C GLY A 39 -15.01 2.59 3.20
N PHE A 40 -14.24 1.63 3.70
CA PHE A 40 -12.89 1.33 3.23
C PHE A 40 -12.88 1.03 1.72
N ARG A 41 -13.76 0.11 1.27
CA ARG A 41 -13.84 -0.25 -0.15
C ARG A 41 -14.28 0.91 -1.04
N ALA A 42 -15.13 1.81 -0.55
CA ALA A 42 -15.53 3.01 -1.28
C ALA A 42 -14.33 3.96 -1.48
N ALA A 43 -13.56 4.25 -0.42
CA ALA A 43 -12.36 5.07 -0.50
C ALA A 43 -11.33 4.48 -1.47
N VAL A 44 -11.06 3.18 -1.37
CA VAL A 44 -10.13 2.47 -2.28
C VAL A 44 -10.58 2.58 -3.74
N ARG A 45 -11.88 2.33 -4.04
CA ARG A 45 -12.40 2.42 -5.41
C ARG A 45 -12.33 3.83 -5.97
N GLN A 46 -12.66 4.82 -5.15
CA GLN A 46 -12.61 6.23 -5.55
C GLN A 46 -11.19 6.62 -5.98
N VAL A 47 -10.22 6.45 -5.10
CA VAL A 47 -8.83 6.84 -5.37
C VAL A 47 -8.22 6.01 -6.51
N ALA A 48 -8.49 4.71 -6.54
CA ALA A 48 -8.01 3.85 -7.63
C ALA A 48 -8.54 4.31 -9.01
N ALA A 49 -9.79 4.74 -9.09
CA ALA A 49 -10.38 5.28 -10.33
C ALA A 49 -9.76 6.64 -10.69
N GLU A 50 -9.56 7.53 -9.72
CA GLU A 50 -8.98 8.86 -9.92
C GLU A 50 -7.52 8.79 -10.40
N ARG A 51 -6.74 7.84 -9.88
CA ARG A 51 -5.32 7.68 -10.21
C ARG A 51 -5.02 6.60 -11.27
N GLY A 52 -6.03 5.94 -11.80
CA GLY A 52 -5.86 4.90 -12.82
C GLY A 52 -5.14 3.63 -12.29
N VAL A 53 -5.22 3.36 -10.98
CA VAL A 53 -4.60 2.20 -10.36
C VAL A 53 -5.54 0.99 -10.39
N ARG A 54 -4.99 -0.19 -10.67
CA ARG A 54 -5.77 -1.42 -10.74
C ARG A 54 -5.97 -2.03 -9.37
N LEU A 55 -7.24 -2.33 -9.03
CA LEU A 55 -7.59 -3.25 -7.96
C LEU A 55 -7.41 -4.69 -8.45
N ALA A 56 -6.44 -5.41 -7.91
CA ALA A 56 -6.18 -6.77 -8.32
C ALA A 56 -7.10 -7.77 -7.62
N LYS A 57 -7.26 -7.63 -6.30
CA LYS A 57 -7.99 -8.62 -5.50
C LYS A 57 -8.44 -8.02 -4.15
N TRP A 58 -9.70 -8.30 -3.77
CA TRP A 58 -10.16 -8.07 -2.40
C TRP A 58 -9.78 -9.24 -1.50
N LEU A 59 -9.35 -8.97 -0.30
CA LEU A 59 -8.83 -9.94 0.68
C LEU A 59 -9.57 -9.79 2.03
N GLY A 60 -10.90 -9.95 2.00
CA GLY A 60 -11.72 -9.70 3.19
C GLY A 60 -11.80 -8.21 3.52
N ASP A 61 -11.18 -7.81 4.63
CA ASP A 61 -11.02 -6.44 5.11
C ASP A 61 -9.77 -5.73 4.53
N GLY A 62 -9.08 -6.37 3.58
CA GLY A 62 -7.94 -5.83 2.87
C GLY A 62 -8.08 -5.85 1.36
N VAL A 63 -7.09 -5.31 0.67
CA VAL A 63 -7.03 -5.25 -0.79
C VAL A 63 -5.59 -5.36 -1.29
N MET A 64 -5.41 -6.03 -2.43
CA MET A 64 -4.20 -6.00 -3.23
C MET A 64 -4.41 -5.07 -4.43
N MET A 65 -3.51 -4.11 -4.60
CA MET A 65 -3.48 -3.17 -5.72
C MET A 65 -2.21 -3.35 -6.54
N VAL A 66 -2.27 -3.04 -7.82
CA VAL A 66 -1.14 -3.19 -8.76
C VAL A 66 -1.01 -1.93 -9.61
N GLY A 67 0.20 -1.39 -9.67
CA GLY A 67 0.58 -0.28 -10.56
C GLY A 67 1.64 -0.69 -11.56
N VAL A 68 1.64 -0.03 -12.72
CA VAL A 68 2.72 -0.15 -13.71
C VAL A 68 3.91 0.68 -13.24
N GLU A 69 3.64 1.96 -12.97
CA GLU A 69 4.62 2.87 -12.39
C GLU A 69 4.39 2.99 -10.88
N PRO A 70 5.46 3.19 -10.10
CA PRO A 70 5.33 3.29 -8.64
C PRO A 70 4.59 4.55 -8.19
N GLU A 71 4.69 5.64 -8.94
CA GLU A 71 4.15 6.94 -8.58
C GLU A 71 2.65 6.88 -8.33
N ASP A 72 1.89 6.41 -9.31
CA ASP A 72 0.43 6.35 -9.23
C ASP A 72 -0.04 5.48 -8.05
N LEU A 73 0.63 4.35 -7.82
CA LEU A 73 0.25 3.42 -6.75
C LEU A 73 0.62 3.94 -5.36
N VAL A 74 1.84 4.47 -5.18
CA VAL A 74 2.30 4.97 -3.87
C VAL A 74 1.45 6.16 -3.44
N GLU A 75 1.24 7.11 -4.36
CA GLU A 75 0.40 8.27 -4.10
C GLU A 75 -1.05 7.88 -3.82
N ALA A 76 -1.59 6.88 -4.54
CA ALA A 76 -2.93 6.35 -4.28
C ALA A 76 -3.06 5.76 -2.87
N VAL A 77 -2.07 5.00 -2.41
CA VAL A 77 -2.10 4.39 -1.06
C VAL A 77 -2.14 5.46 0.02
N VAL A 78 -1.36 6.52 -0.12
CA VAL A 78 -1.35 7.64 0.85
C VAL A 78 -2.67 8.42 0.80
N ASP A 79 -3.23 8.67 -0.39
CA ASP A 79 -4.54 9.33 -0.51
C ASP A 79 -5.66 8.50 0.12
N ILE A 80 -5.63 7.16 -0.03
CA ILE A 80 -6.61 6.26 0.63
C ILE A 80 -6.48 6.37 2.15
N GLU A 81 -5.26 6.33 2.68
CA GLU A 81 -5.03 6.48 4.12
C GLU A 81 -5.58 7.81 4.65
N CYS A 82 -5.28 8.91 3.96
CA CYS A 82 -5.79 10.23 4.32
C CYS A 82 -7.32 10.30 4.27
N LEU A 83 -7.98 9.68 3.28
CA LEU A 83 -9.44 9.65 3.19
C LEU A 83 -10.09 8.86 4.34
N ILE A 84 -9.50 7.72 4.70
CA ILE A 84 -9.97 6.87 5.81
C ILE A 84 -9.84 7.61 7.14
N ASP A 85 -8.71 8.31 7.36
CA ASP A 85 -8.49 9.12 8.56
C ASP A 85 -9.45 10.32 8.62
N GLN A 86 -9.63 11.05 7.53
CA GLN A 86 -10.58 12.16 7.43
C GLN A 86 -12.03 11.74 7.65
N ALA A 87 -12.40 10.55 7.19
CA ALA A 87 -13.71 9.96 7.42
C ALA A 87 -13.89 9.48 8.87
N ARG A 88 -12.86 9.57 9.72
CA ARG A 88 -12.85 9.10 11.11
C ARG A 88 -13.29 7.64 11.22
N SER A 89 -12.76 6.79 10.33
CA SER A 89 -12.99 5.35 10.41
C SER A 89 -12.62 4.83 11.81
N PRO A 90 -13.43 3.95 12.42
CA PRO A 90 -13.10 3.37 13.73
C PRO A 90 -11.87 2.46 13.67
N LEU A 91 -11.46 2.02 12.48
CA LEU A 91 -10.27 1.22 12.26
C LEU A 91 -9.27 1.97 11.38
N ALA A 92 -8.02 2.01 11.85
CA ALA A 92 -6.92 2.52 11.07
C ALA A 92 -6.52 1.56 9.95
N MET A 93 -6.06 2.10 8.84
CA MET A 93 -5.44 1.33 7.76
C MET A 93 -3.94 1.17 8.01
N ARG A 94 -3.39 0.08 7.50
CA ARG A 94 -1.95 -0.12 7.32
C ARG A 94 -1.67 -0.61 5.90
N ALA A 95 -0.47 -0.38 5.40
CA ALA A 95 -0.12 -0.81 4.06
C ALA A 95 1.35 -1.22 3.93
N GLY A 96 1.61 -2.08 2.95
CA GLY A 96 2.95 -2.47 2.52
C GLY A 96 3.09 -2.36 1.00
N ILE A 97 4.17 -1.76 0.53
CA ILE A 97 4.44 -1.50 -0.89
C ILE A 97 5.80 -2.06 -1.27
N ALA A 98 5.87 -2.76 -2.40
CA ALA A 98 7.13 -3.21 -2.99
C ALA A 98 7.04 -3.25 -4.52
N ARG A 99 8.20 -3.07 -5.17
CA ARG A 99 8.33 -3.11 -6.63
C ARG A 99 9.29 -4.22 -7.06
N GLY A 100 9.00 -4.85 -8.18
CA GLY A 100 9.95 -5.78 -8.79
C GLY A 100 9.38 -6.60 -9.93
N ARG A 101 10.26 -7.43 -10.49
CA ARG A 101 9.91 -8.33 -11.58
C ARG A 101 9.19 -9.55 -11.04
N VAL A 102 8.02 -9.80 -11.60
CA VAL A 102 7.15 -10.92 -11.23
C VAL A 102 6.76 -11.72 -12.48
N MET A 103 6.35 -12.95 -12.25
CA MET A 103 5.73 -13.78 -13.30
C MET A 103 4.26 -13.38 -13.43
N LEU A 104 3.82 -13.26 -14.69
CA LEU A 104 2.41 -13.10 -15.00
C LEU A 104 1.85 -14.48 -15.37
N ILE A 105 0.83 -14.91 -14.62
CA ILE A 105 0.17 -16.21 -14.79
C ILE A 105 -1.27 -15.97 -15.23
N ASP A 106 -1.73 -16.73 -16.21
CA ASP A 106 -3.10 -16.70 -16.75
C ASP A 106 -3.61 -15.29 -17.14
N GLY A 107 -2.66 -14.39 -17.43
CA GLY A 107 -2.93 -13.05 -17.95
C GLY A 107 -3.09 -11.96 -16.90
N ASP A 108 -3.44 -12.27 -15.67
CA ASP A 108 -3.75 -11.27 -14.63
C ASP A 108 -3.25 -11.58 -13.21
N ASP A 109 -2.82 -12.79 -12.92
CA ASP A 109 -2.24 -13.14 -11.63
C ASP A 109 -0.71 -12.91 -11.61
N HIS A 110 -0.20 -12.40 -10.50
CA HIS A 110 1.19 -12.02 -10.34
C HIS A 110 1.85 -12.85 -9.25
N VAL A 111 2.96 -13.51 -9.58
CA VAL A 111 3.73 -14.33 -8.64
C VAL A 111 5.19 -13.92 -8.63
N GLY A 112 5.71 -13.57 -7.45
CA GLY A 112 7.12 -13.21 -7.31
C GLY A 112 7.45 -12.52 -5.99
N PRO A 113 8.76 -12.27 -5.76
CA PRO A 113 9.24 -11.71 -4.50
C PRO A 113 8.60 -10.37 -4.12
N ALA A 114 8.33 -9.50 -5.10
CA ALA A 114 7.73 -8.18 -4.83
C ALA A 114 6.30 -8.29 -4.26
N VAL A 115 5.49 -9.25 -4.75
CA VAL A 115 4.15 -9.51 -4.18
C VAL A 115 4.25 -9.98 -2.74
N ILE A 116 5.17 -10.92 -2.48
CA ILE A 116 5.40 -11.46 -1.14
C ILE A 116 5.89 -10.35 -0.20
N LEU A 117 6.85 -9.54 -0.65
CA LEU A 117 7.42 -8.46 0.15
C LEU A 117 6.34 -7.43 0.53
N ALA A 118 5.54 -6.95 -0.44
CA ALA A 118 4.47 -6.01 -0.16
C ALA A 118 3.47 -6.53 0.88
N SER A 119 3.08 -7.81 0.79
CA SER A 119 2.21 -8.47 1.78
C SER A 119 2.86 -8.51 3.17
N ARG A 120 4.15 -8.88 3.26
CA ARG A 120 4.88 -8.93 4.54
C ARG A 120 5.04 -7.55 5.16
N LEU A 121 5.32 -6.53 4.35
CA LEU A 121 5.41 -5.15 4.84
C LEU A 121 4.07 -4.67 5.39
N CYS A 122 2.95 -5.02 4.76
CA CYS A 122 1.62 -4.74 5.30
C CYS A 122 1.39 -5.42 6.67
N GLU A 123 1.78 -6.70 6.82
CA GLU A 123 1.69 -7.41 8.10
C GLU A 123 2.56 -6.76 9.20
N MET A 124 3.73 -6.21 8.84
CA MET A 124 4.66 -5.56 9.76
C MET A 124 4.28 -4.13 10.10
N ALA A 125 3.49 -3.47 9.26
CA ALA A 125 3.10 -2.08 9.45
C ALA A 125 2.18 -1.91 10.66
N GLU A 126 2.41 -0.84 11.41
CA GLU A 126 1.55 -0.38 12.51
C GLU A 126 0.30 0.34 11.97
N PRO A 127 -0.74 0.57 12.81
CA PRO A 127 -1.85 1.43 12.43
C PRO A 127 -1.38 2.79 11.91
N HIS A 128 -2.02 3.27 10.83
CA HIS A 128 -1.63 4.52 10.12
C HIS A 128 -0.22 4.49 9.53
N GLN A 129 0.34 3.33 9.27
CA GLN A 129 1.67 3.19 8.70
C GLN A 129 1.63 2.60 7.29
N VAL A 130 2.31 3.27 6.38
CA VAL A 130 2.61 2.78 5.03
C VAL A 130 4.10 2.46 4.97
N LEU A 131 4.45 1.19 4.86
CA LEU A 131 5.81 0.71 4.69
C LEU A 131 6.12 0.44 3.23
N ALA A 132 7.31 0.79 2.79
CA ALA A 132 7.80 0.47 1.46
C ALA A 132 9.27 0.03 1.51
N GLU A 133 9.69 -0.72 0.49
CA GLU A 133 11.10 -0.94 0.21
C GLU A 133 11.74 0.38 -0.23
N LYS A 134 12.94 0.68 0.28
CA LYS A 134 13.71 1.87 -0.09
C LYS A 134 13.90 1.93 -1.61
N GLY A 135 13.70 3.11 -2.19
CA GLY A 135 13.75 3.33 -3.63
C GLY A 135 12.40 3.15 -4.34
N THR A 136 11.33 2.82 -3.60
CA THR A 136 9.97 2.80 -4.15
C THR A 136 9.41 4.21 -4.32
N VAL A 137 9.74 5.13 -3.40
CA VAL A 137 9.40 6.56 -3.53
C VAL A 137 10.38 7.23 -4.49
N THR A 138 9.86 7.98 -5.46
CA THR A 138 10.64 8.65 -6.49
C THR A 138 10.48 10.17 -6.41
N PRO A 139 11.43 10.96 -6.96
CA PRO A 139 11.33 12.42 -7.00
C PRO A 139 10.16 12.95 -7.86
N LEU A 140 9.48 12.09 -8.61
CA LEU A 140 8.33 12.45 -9.42
C LEU A 140 7.02 12.51 -8.62
N MET A 141 7.02 11.92 -7.42
CA MET A 141 5.87 11.95 -6.53
C MET A 141 5.71 13.33 -5.89
N THR A 142 4.47 13.82 -5.84
CA THR A 142 4.16 15.21 -5.46
C THR A 142 3.43 15.34 -4.13
N ASN A 143 2.81 14.28 -3.64
CA ASN A 143 2.02 14.31 -2.41
C ASN A 143 2.61 13.45 -1.26
N VAL A 144 3.78 12.87 -1.45
CA VAL A 144 4.41 11.96 -0.48
C VAL A 144 5.87 12.30 -0.25
N GLU A 145 6.37 11.93 0.92
CA GLU A 145 7.79 11.88 1.26
C GLU A 145 8.13 10.54 1.92
N GLU A 146 9.42 10.17 1.89
CA GLU A 146 9.90 8.99 2.60
C GLU A 146 10.65 9.37 3.87
N ARG A 147 10.46 8.57 4.92
CA ARG A 147 11.26 8.59 6.15
C ARG A 147 12.01 7.28 6.26
N LEU A 148 13.33 7.36 6.30
CA LEU A 148 14.19 6.19 6.40
C LEU A 148 13.93 5.44 7.71
N LEU A 149 13.90 4.12 7.62
CA LEU A 149 13.86 3.21 8.75
C LEU A 149 15.12 2.34 8.75
N ASP A 150 15.37 1.67 9.87
CA ASP A 150 16.42 0.66 9.92
C ASP A 150 16.07 -0.53 9.04
N SER A 151 17.10 -1.15 8.43
CA SER A 151 16.93 -2.38 7.66
C SER A 151 16.40 -3.49 8.57
N GLN A 152 15.40 -4.23 8.08
CA GLN A 152 14.74 -5.28 8.87
C GLN A 152 14.76 -6.63 8.16
N MET A 153 14.87 -7.69 8.95
CA MET A 153 14.66 -9.05 8.45
C MET A 153 13.17 -9.26 8.19
N VAL A 154 12.84 -9.54 6.94
CA VAL A 154 11.47 -9.85 6.51
C VAL A 154 11.33 -11.36 6.34
N ARG A 155 10.27 -11.96 6.89
CA ARG A 155 10.05 -13.41 6.82
C ARG A 155 10.02 -13.90 5.37
N GLY A 156 10.91 -14.86 5.06
CA GLY A 156 11.07 -15.43 3.72
C GLY A 156 12.13 -14.76 2.86
N PHE A 157 12.82 -13.75 3.38
CA PHE A 157 13.96 -13.09 2.73
C PHE A 157 15.25 -13.41 3.49
N GLU A 158 16.32 -13.74 2.76
CA GLU A 158 17.60 -14.15 3.33
C GLU A 158 18.43 -12.97 3.86
N ARG A 159 18.14 -11.77 3.38
CA ARG A 159 18.87 -10.54 3.73
C ARG A 159 17.92 -9.51 4.30
N PRO A 160 18.42 -8.63 5.20
CA PRO A 160 17.66 -7.48 5.63
C PRO A 160 17.20 -6.64 4.45
N VAL A 161 15.98 -6.12 4.51
CA VAL A 161 15.40 -5.21 3.53
C VAL A 161 15.48 -3.79 4.07
N ASP A 162 15.99 -2.87 3.27
CA ASP A 162 16.01 -1.45 3.59
C ASP A 162 14.59 -0.88 3.43
N LEU A 163 14.05 -0.35 4.51
CA LEU A 163 12.67 0.10 4.57
C LEU A 163 12.56 1.61 4.70
N VAL A 164 11.44 2.12 4.24
CA VAL A 164 11.01 3.50 4.44
C VAL A 164 9.56 3.51 4.91
N ARG A 165 9.23 4.50 5.74
CA ARG A 165 7.85 4.90 5.97
C ARG A 165 7.47 5.94 4.94
N VAL A 166 6.39 5.70 4.20
CA VAL A 166 5.81 6.68 3.28
C VAL A 166 4.78 7.50 4.05
N VAL A 167 4.89 8.82 3.96
CA VAL A 167 3.99 9.75 4.64
C VAL A 167 3.49 10.81 3.66
N PRO A 168 2.31 11.39 3.90
CA PRO A 168 1.86 12.52 3.08
C PRO A 168 2.84 13.69 3.22
N LEU A 169 3.06 14.40 2.13
CA LEU A 169 3.85 15.62 2.15
C LEU A 169 3.02 16.71 2.84
N ASP A 170 3.50 17.20 3.99
CA ASP A 170 2.82 18.26 4.73
C ASP A 170 2.81 19.55 3.91
N ALA A 171 1.65 19.95 3.41
CA ALA A 171 1.48 21.20 2.68
C ALA A 171 1.88 22.46 3.49
N HIS A 172 2.02 22.32 4.81
CA HIS A 172 2.42 23.40 5.72
C HIS A 172 3.94 23.56 5.89
N ALA A 173 4.76 22.59 5.46
CA ALA A 173 6.22 22.68 5.60
C ALA A 173 6.86 23.65 4.56
N HIS A 174 6.19 23.91 3.45
CA HIS A 174 6.69 24.80 2.40
C HIS A 174 6.48 26.30 2.65
N ASP A 175 5.56 26.68 3.55
CA ASP A 175 5.23 28.10 3.77
C ASP A 175 6.11 28.80 4.82
N LEU A 176 6.91 28.06 5.57
CA LEU A 176 7.83 28.61 6.58
C LEU A 176 9.23 28.94 6.04
N GLY A 177 9.52 28.55 4.79
CA GLY A 177 10.82 28.81 4.13
C GLY A 177 10.91 30.13 3.37
N SER A 178 9.80 30.78 3.05
CA SER A 178 9.77 31.98 2.20
C SER A 178 9.64 33.30 2.98
N GLN A 179 9.62 33.29 4.30
CA GLN A 179 9.54 34.51 5.13
C GLN A 179 10.85 34.88 5.89
N ARG A 180 11.99 34.36 5.43
CA ARG A 180 13.29 34.83 5.94
C ARG A 180 14.17 35.28 4.78
N ASN A 181 13.91 36.46 4.31
CA ASN A 181 14.88 37.38 3.71
C ASN A 181 14.48 38.81 4.04
#